data_bbf9f1f685670ae046261e73fb9c0d20
#
_entry.id   bbf9f1f685670ae046261e73fb9c0d20
#
_cell.length_a   1.000
_cell.length_b   1.000
_cell.length_c   1.000
_cell.angle_alpha   90.00
_cell.angle_beta   90.00
_cell.angle_gamma   90.00
#
_symmetry.space_group_name_H-M   'P 1'
#
loop_
_entity.id
_entity.type
_entity.pdbx_description
1 polymer ?
#
loop_
_entity_poly.entity_id
_entity_poly.type
_entity_poly.pdbx_seq_one_letter_code
_entity_poly.pdbx_strand_id
1 'polypeptide(L)'
;LNNKAYPKLARQFLCNAYLLKESKEFRSAGYRYLNAAWVCDDENMKPESIFCRKQALKMFDLNIENNKELSNDDICSERLLMTDIARRAEMFEQAYYHKVDGYDKTADNVLIKIFDFQEKLIEKKDSGCHNLEEVNL
;
A
#
# COMPACT_ATOMS: atom_id res chain seq x y z
N LEU A 1 -1.32 -18.44 8.83
CA LEU A 1 -0.62 -17.32 9.49
C LEU A 1 -0.06 -17.78 10.83
N ASN A 2 1.25 -17.69 11.03
CA ASN A 2 1.86 -18.00 12.31
C ASN A 2 1.81 -16.77 13.22
N ASN A 3 0.75 -16.67 14.02
CA ASN A 3 0.52 -15.52 14.90
C ASN A 3 1.62 -15.31 15.95
N LYS A 4 2.40 -16.34 16.27
CA LYS A 4 3.49 -16.23 17.25
C LYS A 4 4.68 -15.42 16.72
N ALA A 5 4.81 -15.29 15.40
CA ALA A 5 5.90 -14.53 14.78
C ALA A 5 5.67 -13.02 14.81
N TYR A 6 4.46 -12.57 15.12
CA TYR A 6 4.08 -11.15 15.06
C TYR A 6 4.05 -10.49 16.42
N PRO A 7 4.44 -9.21 16.54
CA PRO A 7 4.22 -8.45 17.77
C PRO A 7 2.73 -8.42 18.14
N LYS A 8 2.44 -8.29 19.42
CA LYS A 8 1.06 -8.32 19.92
C LYS A 8 0.15 -7.33 19.21
N LEU A 9 0.60 -6.07 19.04
CA LEU A 9 -0.20 -5.04 18.39
C LEU A 9 -0.44 -5.38 16.91
N ALA A 10 0.57 -5.92 16.22
CA ALA A 10 0.39 -6.37 14.83
C ALA A 10 -0.66 -7.46 14.73
N ARG A 11 -0.66 -8.42 15.68
CA ARG A 11 -1.68 -9.48 15.71
C ARG A 11 -3.08 -8.92 15.87
N GLN A 12 -3.25 -7.88 16.69
CA GLN A 12 -4.55 -7.23 16.87
C GLN A 12 -5.04 -6.61 15.55
N PHE A 13 -4.16 -5.92 14.83
CA PHE A 13 -4.50 -5.37 13.51
C PHE A 13 -4.81 -6.47 12.50
N LEU A 14 -4.06 -7.57 12.51
CA LEU A 14 -4.31 -8.70 11.60
C LEU A 14 -5.67 -9.36 11.86
N CYS A 15 -6.03 -9.54 13.12
CA CYS A 15 -7.35 -10.08 13.46
C CYS A 15 -8.47 -9.14 13.01
N ASN A 16 -8.31 -7.85 13.22
CA ASN A 16 -9.29 -6.85 12.78
C ASN A 16 -9.40 -6.85 11.24
N ALA A 17 -8.27 -6.90 10.55
CA ALA A 17 -8.24 -6.97 9.08
C ALA A 17 -8.99 -8.20 8.57
N TYR A 18 -8.79 -9.35 9.19
CA TYR A 18 -9.49 -10.58 8.81
C TYR A 18 -11.00 -10.42 8.91
N LEU A 19 -11.49 -9.89 10.04
CA LEU A 19 -12.91 -9.65 10.24
C LEU A 19 -13.50 -8.68 9.21
N LEU A 20 -12.79 -7.61 8.92
CA LEU A 20 -13.22 -6.63 7.92
C LEU A 20 -13.25 -7.25 6.52
N LYS A 21 -12.27 -8.08 6.18
CA LYS A 21 -12.24 -8.82 4.92
C LYS A 21 -13.45 -9.73 4.79
N GLU A 22 -13.80 -10.48 5.85
CA GLU A 22 -14.97 -11.37 5.85
C GLU A 22 -16.27 -10.58 5.65
N SER A 23 -16.32 -9.35 6.15
CA SER A 23 -17.46 -8.44 5.97
C SER A 23 -17.40 -7.68 4.62
N LYS A 24 -16.43 -7.99 3.77
CA LYS A 24 -16.19 -7.33 2.47
C LYS A 24 -15.93 -5.82 2.57
N GLU A 25 -15.42 -5.38 3.71
CA GLU A 25 -14.96 -4.01 3.90
C GLU A 25 -13.49 -3.92 3.52
N PHE A 26 -13.21 -4.05 2.22
CA PHE A 26 -11.86 -4.27 1.70
C PHE A 26 -10.92 -3.11 1.95
N ARG A 27 -11.37 -1.87 1.75
CA ARG A 27 -10.51 -0.70 1.99
C ARG A 27 -10.08 -0.62 3.44
N SER A 28 -11.01 -0.78 4.35
CA SER A 28 -10.71 -0.79 5.79
C SER A 28 -9.79 -1.94 6.17
N ALA A 29 -10.02 -3.13 5.61
CA ALA A 29 -9.14 -4.28 5.81
C ALA A 29 -7.72 -3.97 5.33
N GLY A 30 -7.58 -3.36 4.17
CA GLY A 30 -6.29 -2.93 3.62
C GLY A 30 -5.52 -2.04 4.57
N TYR A 31 -6.17 -1.05 5.16
CA TYR A 31 -5.55 -0.16 6.14
C TYR A 31 -5.14 -0.90 7.42
N ARG A 32 -5.91 -1.89 7.88
CA ARG A 32 -5.53 -2.67 9.06
C ARG A 32 -4.29 -3.53 8.79
N TYR A 33 -4.21 -4.15 7.61
CA TYR A 33 -2.99 -4.84 7.20
C TYR A 33 -1.79 -3.89 7.13
N LEU A 34 -1.98 -2.68 6.60
CA LEU A 34 -0.93 -1.68 6.53
C LEU A 34 -0.49 -1.24 7.94
N ASN A 35 -1.43 -1.05 8.87
CA ASN A 35 -1.09 -0.77 10.26
C ASN A 35 -0.22 -1.88 10.86
N ALA A 36 -0.54 -3.15 10.59
CA ALA A 36 0.26 -4.27 11.05
C ALA A 36 1.68 -4.23 10.45
N ALA A 37 1.80 -3.85 9.17
CA ALA A 37 3.09 -3.70 8.52
C ALA A 37 3.95 -2.64 9.23
N TRP A 38 3.36 -1.50 9.59
CA TRP A 38 4.09 -0.43 10.29
C TRP A 38 4.60 -0.90 11.65
N VAL A 39 3.80 -1.66 12.40
CA VAL A 39 4.25 -2.25 13.67
C VAL A 39 5.44 -3.18 13.44
N CYS A 40 5.37 -4.02 12.40
CA CYS A 40 6.49 -4.90 12.04
C CYS A 40 7.74 -4.12 11.62
N ASP A 41 7.58 -3.01 10.89
CA ASP A 41 8.70 -2.12 10.55
C ASP A 41 9.39 -1.59 11.81
N ASP A 42 8.60 -1.13 12.78
CA ASP A 42 9.13 -0.58 14.04
C ASP A 42 9.91 -1.62 14.85
N GLU A 43 9.54 -2.89 14.73
CA GLU A 43 10.18 -4.01 15.40
C GLU A 43 11.26 -4.67 14.54
N ASN A 44 11.63 -4.08 13.40
CA ASN A 44 12.62 -4.60 12.45
C ASN A 44 12.30 -6.02 11.96
N MET A 45 11.02 -6.31 11.76
CA MET A 45 10.52 -7.60 11.27
C MET A 45 10.18 -7.50 9.80
N LYS A 46 11.21 -7.44 8.95
CA LYS A 46 11.03 -7.18 7.51
C LYS A 46 10.18 -8.22 6.78
N PRO A 47 10.40 -9.56 6.93
CA PRO A 47 9.57 -10.53 6.22
C PRO A 47 8.09 -10.42 6.58
N GLU A 48 7.79 -10.19 7.85
CA GLU A 48 6.41 -10.05 8.35
C GLU A 48 5.78 -8.76 7.81
N SER A 49 6.55 -7.68 7.78
CA SER A 49 6.11 -6.40 7.22
C SER A 49 5.76 -6.52 5.74
N ILE A 50 6.61 -7.22 4.97
CA ILE A 50 6.36 -7.47 3.55
C ILE A 50 5.08 -8.29 3.36
N PHE A 51 4.89 -9.34 4.16
CA PHE A 51 3.66 -10.15 4.09
C PHE A 51 2.42 -9.29 4.33
N CYS A 52 2.44 -8.46 5.36
CA CYS A 52 1.31 -7.58 5.68
C CYS A 52 1.02 -6.61 4.53
N ARG A 53 2.06 -6.05 3.90
CA ARG A 53 1.88 -5.17 2.75
C ARG A 53 1.29 -5.89 1.54
N LYS A 54 1.69 -7.12 1.30
CA LYS A 54 1.10 -7.95 0.23
C LYS A 54 -0.39 -8.19 0.47
N GLN A 55 -0.78 -8.44 1.71
CA GLN A 55 -2.19 -8.60 2.05
C GLN A 55 -2.95 -7.29 1.89
N ALA A 56 -2.36 -6.16 2.29
CA ALA A 56 -2.96 -4.85 2.10
C ALA A 56 -3.25 -4.58 0.61
N LEU A 57 -2.29 -4.87 -0.26
CA LEU A 57 -2.45 -4.70 -1.71
C LEU A 57 -3.63 -5.51 -2.26
N LYS A 58 -3.77 -6.77 -1.82
CA LYS A 58 -4.92 -7.59 -2.23
C LYS A 58 -6.25 -6.95 -1.84
N MET A 59 -6.31 -6.36 -0.65
CA MET A 59 -7.54 -5.72 -0.17
C MET A 59 -7.86 -4.46 -0.97
N PHE A 60 -6.86 -3.63 -1.26
CA PHE A 60 -7.06 -2.43 -2.07
C PHE A 60 -7.44 -2.78 -3.52
N ASP A 61 -6.85 -3.82 -4.11
CA ASP A 61 -7.28 -4.31 -5.42
C ASP A 61 -8.74 -4.74 -5.40
N LEU A 62 -9.15 -5.51 -4.41
CA LEU A 62 -10.55 -5.94 -4.26
C LEU A 62 -11.49 -4.75 -4.08
N ASN A 63 -11.05 -3.72 -3.35
CA ASN A 63 -11.83 -2.51 -3.20
C ASN A 63 -12.10 -1.83 -4.54
N ILE A 64 -11.08 -1.70 -5.38
CA ILE A 64 -11.23 -1.10 -6.70
C ILE A 64 -12.13 -1.96 -7.59
N GLU A 65 -11.91 -3.28 -7.61
CA GLU A 65 -12.68 -4.21 -8.44
C GLU A 65 -14.16 -4.26 -8.07
N ASN A 66 -14.47 -4.16 -6.77
CA ASN A 66 -15.83 -4.33 -6.26
C ASN A 66 -16.58 -3.01 -6.04
N ASN A 67 -15.94 -1.87 -6.27
CA ASN A 67 -16.56 -0.57 -6.10
C ASN A 67 -16.55 0.20 -7.43
N LYS A 68 -17.55 -0.04 -8.26
CA LYS A 68 -17.67 0.55 -9.60
C LYS A 68 -18.02 2.03 -9.59
N GLU A 69 -18.37 2.58 -8.44
CA GLU A 69 -18.71 3.99 -8.29
C GLU A 69 -17.51 4.89 -8.00
N LEU A 70 -16.32 4.30 -7.83
CA LEU A 70 -15.11 5.07 -7.59
C LEU A 70 -14.80 5.96 -8.79
N SER A 71 -14.57 7.25 -8.52
CA SER A 71 -14.12 8.20 -9.53
C SER A 71 -12.66 7.93 -9.92
N ASN A 72 -12.22 8.54 -11.03
CA ASN A 72 -10.81 8.49 -11.41
C ASN A 72 -9.92 9.10 -10.31
N ASP A 73 -10.37 10.14 -9.63
CA ASP A 73 -9.62 10.74 -8.52
C ASP A 73 -9.46 9.76 -7.35
N ASP A 74 -10.53 9.03 -7.01
CA ASP A 74 -10.47 8.01 -5.96
C ASP A 74 -9.51 6.89 -6.33
N ILE A 75 -9.59 6.40 -7.57
CA ILE A 75 -8.70 5.34 -8.06
C ILE A 75 -7.25 5.84 -8.09
N CYS A 76 -7.02 7.07 -8.53
CA CYS A 76 -5.68 7.67 -8.54
C CYS A 76 -5.09 7.68 -7.13
N SER A 77 -5.84 8.13 -6.13
CA SER A 77 -5.38 8.17 -4.74
C SER A 77 -5.07 6.78 -4.20
N GLU A 78 -5.94 5.80 -4.49
CA GLU A 78 -5.68 4.40 -4.11
C GLU A 78 -4.42 3.86 -4.80
N ARG A 79 -4.24 4.13 -6.10
CA ARG A 79 -3.06 3.67 -6.83
C ARG A 79 -1.77 4.30 -6.32
N LEU A 80 -1.82 5.56 -5.89
CA LEU A 80 -0.64 6.21 -5.30
C LEU A 80 -0.22 5.49 -4.01
N LEU A 81 -1.18 5.21 -3.14
CA LEU A 81 -0.94 4.44 -1.91
C LEU A 81 -0.41 3.04 -2.24
N MET A 82 -1.02 2.35 -3.20
CA MET A 82 -0.62 1.00 -3.60
C MET A 82 0.79 0.98 -4.22
N THR A 83 1.16 2.03 -4.95
CA THR A 83 2.52 2.18 -5.48
C THR A 83 3.54 2.17 -4.35
N ASP A 84 3.31 2.97 -3.31
CA ASP A 84 4.20 3.02 -2.16
C ASP A 84 4.24 1.69 -1.40
N ILE A 85 3.08 1.09 -1.15
CA ILE A 85 3.00 -0.21 -0.46
C ILE A 85 3.76 -1.29 -1.22
N ALA A 86 3.55 -1.40 -2.53
CA ALA A 86 4.21 -2.40 -3.36
C ALA A 86 5.72 -2.18 -3.41
N ARG A 87 6.17 -0.93 -3.57
CA ARG A 87 7.60 -0.61 -3.57
C ARG A 87 8.25 -0.99 -2.25
N ARG A 88 7.62 -0.67 -1.13
CA ARG A 88 8.15 -0.99 0.20
C ARG A 88 8.11 -2.49 0.50
N ALA A 89 7.27 -3.24 -0.19
CA ALA A 89 7.25 -4.71 -0.14
C ALA A 89 8.22 -5.35 -1.14
N GLU A 90 9.06 -4.55 -1.80
CA GLU A 90 10.02 -5.00 -2.81
C GLU A 90 9.34 -5.62 -4.05
N MET A 91 8.09 -5.28 -4.29
CA MET A 91 7.32 -5.72 -5.45
C MET A 91 7.39 -4.64 -6.54
N PHE A 92 8.57 -4.44 -7.10
CA PHE A 92 8.86 -3.27 -7.94
C PHE A 92 8.08 -3.28 -9.28
N GLU A 93 7.86 -4.43 -9.89
CA GLU A 93 7.05 -4.51 -11.10
C GLU A 93 5.60 -4.13 -10.84
N GLN A 94 5.03 -4.63 -9.75
CA GLN A 94 3.67 -4.28 -9.35
C GLN A 94 3.57 -2.81 -8.96
N ALA A 95 4.58 -2.28 -8.26
CA ALA A 95 4.64 -0.86 -7.94
C ALA A 95 4.60 0.00 -9.21
N TYR A 96 5.35 -0.38 -10.22
CA TYR A 96 5.35 0.33 -11.50
C TYR A 96 3.97 0.26 -12.18
N TYR A 97 3.32 -0.89 -12.16
CA TYR A 97 1.97 -1.04 -12.69
C TYR A 97 0.98 -0.09 -12.01
N HIS A 98 0.99 -0.04 -10.68
CA HIS A 98 0.09 0.86 -9.94
C HIS A 98 0.40 2.33 -10.24
N LYS A 99 1.67 2.68 -10.37
CA LYS A 99 2.11 4.02 -10.74
C LYS A 99 1.55 4.40 -12.12
N VAL A 100 1.69 3.56 -13.12
CA VAL A 100 1.20 3.83 -14.47
C VAL A 100 -0.31 4.01 -14.49
N ASP A 101 -1.04 3.10 -13.84
CA ASP A 101 -2.50 3.17 -13.80
C ASP A 101 -3.00 4.44 -13.10
N GLY A 102 -2.39 4.81 -11.98
CA GLY A 102 -2.76 6.03 -11.26
C GLY A 102 -2.39 7.29 -12.01
N TYR A 103 -1.20 7.32 -12.58
CA TYR A 103 -0.69 8.46 -13.36
C TYR A 103 -1.63 8.79 -14.52
N ASP A 104 -2.14 7.78 -15.20
CA ASP A 104 -3.04 7.96 -16.35
C ASP A 104 -4.42 8.52 -15.95
N LYS A 105 -4.76 8.49 -14.67
CA LYS A 105 -6.06 8.91 -14.17
C LYS A 105 -6.08 10.29 -13.52
N THR A 106 -4.97 11.01 -13.54
CA THR A 106 -4.89 12.33 -12.90
C THR A 106 -4.31 13.38 -13.83
N ALA A 107 -4.79 14.63 -13.66
CA ALA A 107 -4.17 15.82 -14.23
C ALA A 107 -3.60 16.72 -13.13
N ASP A 108 -3.64 16.30 -11.87
CA ASP A 108 -3.17 17.07 -10.73
C ASP A 108 -1.63 17.08 -10.70
N ASN A 109 -1.03 18.27 -10.84
CA ASN A 109 0.42 18.41 -10.91
C ASN A 109 1.14 17.93 -9.66
N VAL A 110 0.54 18.07 -8.48
CA VAL A 110 1.13 17.59 -7.23
C VAL A 110 1.19 16.06 -7.24
N LEU A 111 0.10 15.40 -7.60
CA LEU A 111 0.05 13.94 -7.68
C LEU A 111 1.02 13.41 -8.73
N ILE A 112 1.10 14.06 -9.89
CA ILE A 112 2.05 13.70 -10.95
C ILE A 112 3.49 13.73 -10.42
N LYS A 113 3.86 14.78 -9.68
CA LYS A 113 5.21 14.88 -9.09
C LYS A 113 5.48 13.78 -8.07
N ILE A 114 4.49 13.40 -7.28
CA ILE A 114 4.63 12.32 -6.31
C ILE A 114 4.80 10.97 -7.04
N PHE A 115 4.01 10.72 -8.08
CA PHE A 115 4.18 9.52 -8.90
C PHE A 115 5.56 9.47 -9.58
N ASP A 116 6.05 10.59 -10.10
CA ASP A 116 7.37 10.66 -10.71
C ASP A 116 8.47 10.38 -9.69
N PHE A 117 8.33 10.87 -8.46
CA PHE A 117 9.24 10.56 -7.38
C PHE A 117 9.24 9.05 -7.07
N GLN A 118 8.07 8.44 -6.97
CA GLN A 118 7.94 7.01 -6.77
C GLN A 118 8.61 6.21 -7.90
N GLU A 119 8.46 6.65 -9.16
CA GLU A 119 9.09 5.99 -10.29
C GLU A 119 10.61 5.96 -10.15
N LYS A 120 11.21 7.07 -9.72
CA LYS A 120 12.66 7.13 -9.49
C LYS A 120 13.11 6.15 -8.41
N LEU A 121 12.33 6.04 -7.34
CA LEU A 121 12.63 5.08 -6.27
C LEU A 121 12.49 3.63 -6.76
N ILE A 122 11.48 3.35 -7.59
CA ILE A 122 11.28 2.03 -8.20
C ILE A 122 12.46 1.66 -9.08
N GLU A 123 12.92 2.58 -9.93
CA GLU A 123 14.06 2.37 -10.82
C GLU A 123 15.33 2.02 -10.05
N LYS A 124 15.52 2.64 -8.90
CA LYS A 124 16.67 2.39 -8.01
C LYS A 124 16.47 1.16 -7.13
N LYS A 125 15.32 0.51 -7.19
CA LYS A 125 14.92 -0.58 -6.29
C LYS A 125 15.04 -0.17 -4.82
N ASP A 126 14.65 1.06 -4.53
CA ASP A 126 14.64 1.63 -3.18
C ASP A 126 13.33 1.29 -2.49
N SER A 127 13.36 0.41 -1.50
CA SER A 127 12.20 -0.02 -0.71
C SER A 127 12.04 0.76 0.60
N GLY A 128 12.84 1.81 0.78
CA GLY A 128 12.87 2.58 2.01
C GLY A 128 11.67 3.49 2.21
N CYS A 129 11.53 3.99 3.43
CA CYS A 129 10.53 4.97 3.78
C CYS A 129 11.01 6.37 3.35
N HIS A 130 10.16 7.10 2.65
CA HIS A 130 10.44 8.48 2.24
C HIS A 130 9.24 9.35 2.58
N ASN A 131 9.46 10.64 2.80
CA ASN A 131 8.38 11.58 3.12
C ASN A 131 8.19 12.60 2.00
N LEU A 132 7.07 13.34 2.06
CA LEU A 132 6.71 14.30 1.03
C LEU A 132 7.68 15.49 0.94
N GLU A 133 8.45 15.75 1.99
CA GLU A 133 9.45 16.83 1.97
C GLU A 133 10.57 16.55 0.95
N GLU A 134 10.82 15.27 0.63
CA GLU A 134 11.82 14.87 -0.35
C GLU A 134 11.34 15.10 -1.78
N VAL A 135 10.04 15.29 -1.97
CA VAL A 135 9.47 15.59 -3.29
C VAL A 135 9.52 17.10 -3.50
N ASN A 136 10.10 17.51 -4.60
CA ASN A 136 10.19 18.94 -4.93
C ASN A 136 8.86 19.42 -5.52
N LEU A 137 7.93 19.72 -4.66
CA LEU A 137 6.61 20.23 -5.03
C LEU A 137 6.66 21.75 -5.28
#